data_24ac2bb482f631eb8c487ed2496f05ab
#
_entry.id   24ac2bb482f631eb8c487ed2496f05ab
#
_cell.length_a   1.000
_cell.length_b   1.000
_cell.length_c   1.000
_cell.angle_alpha   90.00
_cell.angle_beta   90.00
_cell.angle_gamma   90.00
#
_symmetry.space_group_name_H-M   'P 1'
#
loop_
_entity.id
_entity.type
_entity.pdbx_description
1 polymer ?
#
loop_
_entity_poly.entity_id
_entity_poly.type
_entity_poly.pdbx_seq_one_letter_code
_entity_poly.pdbx_strand_id
1 'polypeptide(L)'
;MVVIKVKRDTCGGEKYLKNAVNYVGDGRAVEVRGYGVDPYNVKNTYDQMMTVKKYFGKTGDNPLMHFVISYDNTVTDRETASLMTEQIAENFADEYQLLTGIHEENQGGSLYHAHIIMNSVNYHNGKLYNSSPEEIAKLRDHAADVTGRTCRFYFE
;
A
#
# COMPACT_ATOMS: atom_id res chain seq x y z
N MET A 1 -19.34 -1.14 0.24
CA MET A 1 -18.41 -0.79 1.33
C MET A 1 -16.99 -1.18 0.97
N VAL A 2 -16.06 -0.28 1.21
CA VAL A 2 -14.61 -0.54 1.04
C VAL A 2 -14.05 -1.05 2.36
N VAL A 3 -13.18 -2.06 2.31
CA VAL A 3 -12.54 -2.60 3.51
C VAL A 3 -11.02 -2.47 3.37
N ILE A 4 -10.39 -1.86 4.35
CA ILE A 4 -8.93 -1.74 4.43
C ILE A 4 -8.43 -2.71 5.51
N LYS A 5 -7.65 -3.71 5.08
CA LYS A 5 -6.92 -4.59 5.98
C LYS A 5 -5.52 -4.03 6.17
N VAL A 6 -5.16 -3.78 7.42
CA VAL A 6 -3.80 -3.37 7.77
C VAL A 6 -3.04 -4.61 8.18
N LYS A 7 -2.11 -5.04 7.35
CA LYS A 7 -1.29 -6.22 7.66
C LYS A 7 -0.20 -5.84 8.64
N ARG A 8 -0.06 -6.63 9.69
CA ARG A 8 1.01 -6.46 10.65
C ARG A 8 2.20 -7.32 10.26
N ASP A 9 3.37 -6.75 10.40
CA ASP A 9 4.61 -7.49 10.18
C ASP A 9 4.82 -8.52 11.29
N THR A 10 4.99 -9.77 10.89
CA THR A 10 5.34 -10.86 11.81
C THR A 10 6.77 -11.35 11.63
N CYS A 11 7.46 -10.90 10.59
CA CYS A 11 8.78 -11.42 10.21
C CYS A 11 9.91 -10.41 10.35
N GLY A 12 9.62 -9.11 10.29
CA GLY A 12 10.59 -8.03 10.38
C GLY A 12 11.64 -7.98 9.27
N GLY A 13 12.30 -6.84 9.16
CA GLY A 13 13.52 -6.67 8.40
C GLY A 13 13.40 -6.61 6.89
N GLU A 14 14.57 -6.61 6.24
CA GLU A 14 14.70 -6.45 4.79
C GLU A 14 14.01 -7.56 4.00
N LYS A 15 14.02 -8.79 4.54
CA LYS A 15 13.41 -9.94 3.89
C LYS A 15 11.90 -9.75 3.73
N TYR A 16 11.25 -9.19 4.73
CA TYR A 16 9.82 -8.91 4.65
C TYR A 16 9.52 -7.89 3.56
N LEU A 17 10.30 -6.80 3.51
CA LEU A 17 10.15 -5.80 2.47
C LEU A 17 10.33 -6.42 1.07
N LYS A 18 11.38 -7.21 0.88
CA LYS A 18 11.65 -7.88 -0.39
C LYS A 18 10.50 -8.81 -0.80
N ASN A 19 9.99 -9.60 0.14
CA ASN A 19 8.88 -10.51 -0.12
C ASN A 19 7.59 -9.78 -0.46
N ALA A 20 7.29 -8.68 0.25
CA ALA A 20 6.09 -7.88 0.00
C ALA A 20 6.13 -7.22 -1.38
N VAL A 21 7.27 -6.65 -1.75
CA VAL A 21 7.46 -6.02 -3.07
C VAL A 21 7.34 -7.07 -4.18
N ASN A 22 7.93 -8.24 -4.00
CA ASN A 22 7.80 -9.36 -4.95
C ASN A 22 6.35 -9.82 -5.09
N TYR A 23 5.66 -9.96 -3.98
CA TYR A 23 4.26 -10.43 -3.99
C TYR A 23 3.35 -9.49 -4.79
N VAL A 24 3.54 -8.19 -4.66
CA VAL A 24 2.72 -7.19 -5.34
C VAL A 24 3.14 -7.00 -6.78
N GLY A 25 4.45 -7.02 -7.08
CA GLY A 25 4.99 -6.62 -8.36
C GLY A 25 5.45 -7.74 -9.28
N ASP A 26 5.24 -9.02 -8.93
CA ASP A 26 5.82 -10.17 -9.65
C ASP A 26 5.00 -10.65 -10.86
N GLY A 27 4.05 -9.87 -11.34
CA GLY A 27 3.22 -10.21 -12.49
C GLY A 27 1.82 -10.71 -12.16
N ARG A 28 1.47 -10.86 -10.89
CA ARG A 28 0.08 -11.20 -10.48
C ARG A 28 -0.86 -10.01 -10.56
N ALA A 29 -0.32 -8.82 -10.40
CA ALA A 29 -1.11 -7.60 -10.51
C ALA A 29 -1.46 -7.32 -11.96
N VAL A 30 -2.71 -6.95 -12.23
CA VAL A 30 -3.16 -6.51 -13.54
C VAL A 30 -2.70 -5.08 -13.83
N GLU A 31 -2.34 -4.33 -12.80
CA GLU A 31 -1.78 -2.99 -12.90
C GLU A 31 -0.89 -2.73 -11.69
N VAL A 32 0.25 -2.06 -11.92
CA VAL A 32 1.14 -1.58 -10.85
C VAL A 32 1.41 -0.09 -11.04
N ARG A 33 1.58 0.63 -9.92
CA ARG A 33 2.01 2.02 -9.91
C ARG A 33 3.07 2.23 -8.85
N GLY A 34 3.98 3.16 -9.11
CA GLY A 34 5.02 3.56 -8.16
C GLY A 34 4.92 5.03 -7.82
N TYR A 35 5.16 5.35 -6.55
CA TYR A 35 5.25 6.72 -6.04
C TYR A 35 6.62 6.84 -5.38
N GLY A 36 7.54 7.52 -6.07
CA GLY A 36 8.94 7.60 -5.65
C GLY A 36 9.72 6.29 -5.81
N VAL A 37 9.21 5.36 -6.59
CA VAL A 37 9.85 4.08 -6.94
C VAL A 37 9.49 3.69 -8.36
N ASP A 38 10.32 2.82 -8.97
CA ASP A 38 10.04 2.23 -10.28
C ASP A 38 9.19 0.96 -10.08
N PRO A 39 7.90 0.97 -10.48
CA PRO A 39 7.01 -0.16 -10.23
C PRO A 39 7.21 -1.32 -11.21
N TYR A 40 7.92 -1.09 -12.31
CA TYR A 40 8.07 -2.08 -13.39
C TYR A 40 9.25 -3.02 -13.19
N ASN A 41 10.04 -2.77 -12.16
CA ASN A 41 11.17 -3.63 -11.80
C ASN A 41 11.21 -3.79 -10.28
N VAL A 42 10.86 -4.99 -9.84
CA VAL A 42 10.74 -5.32 -8.40
C VAL A 42 12.05 -5.04 -7.66
N LYS A 43 13.18 -5.38 -8.27
CA LYS A 43 14.49 -5.13 -7.67
C LYS A 43 14.73 -3.63 -7.50
N ASN A 44 14.37 -2.82 -8.50
CA ASN A 44 14.51 -1.37 -8.41
C ASN A 44 13.63 -0.77 -7.32
N THR A 45 12.37 -1.21 -7.22
CA THR A 45 11.48 -0.79 -6.14
C THR A 45 12.12 -1.05 -4.78
N TYR A 46 12.59 -2.28 -4.57
CA TYR A 46 13.25 -2.67 -3.32
C TYR A 46 14.48 -1.81 -3.03
N ASP A 47 15.36 -1.68 -4.03
CA ASP A 47 16.62 -0.92 -3.88
C ASP A 47 16.34 0.55 -3.57
N GLN A 48 15.34 1.14 -4.20
CA GLN A 48 14.96 2.54 -3.98
C GLN A 48 14.39 2.76 -2.58
N MET A 49 13.57 1.84 -2.08
CA MET A 49 13.08 1.88 -0.70
C MET A 49 14.22 1.71 0.31
N MET A 50 15.14 0.79 0.05
CA MET A 50 16.30 0.57 0.91
C MET A 50 17.25 1.76 0.92
N THR A 51 17.39 2.47 -0.20
CA THR A 51 18.21 3.66 -0.30
C THR A 51 17.72 4.75 0.68
N VAL A 52 16.41 4.99 0.72
CA VAL A 52 15.82 5.95 1.66
C VAL A 52 16.08 5.52 3.11
N LYS A 53 15.86 4.24 3.41
CA LYS A 53 16.10 3.70 4.75
C LYS A 53 17.55 3.87 5.20
N LYS A 54 18.49 3.55 4.34
CA LYS A 54 19.93 3.66 4.63
C LYS A 54 20.35 5.12 4.82
N TYR A 55 19.82 6.02 4.00
CA TYR A 55 20.10 7.44 4.13
C TYR A 55 19.73 7.99 5.52
N PHE A 56 18.61 7.55 6.06
CA PHE A 56 18.14 8.00 7.37
C PHE A 56 18.56 7.09 8.52
N GLY A 57 19.29 6.01 8.26
CA GLY A 57 19.70 5.04 9.28
C GLY A 57 18.54 4.25 9.88
N LYS A 58 17.51 3.96 9.08
CA LYS A 58 16.26 3.30 9.52
C LYS A 58 16.10 1.93 8.86
N THR A 59 17.10 1.07 8.99
CA THR A 59 17.09 -0.28 8.39
C THR A 59 16.59 -1.37 9.35
N GLY A 60 16.11 -0.99 10.52
CA GLY A 60 15.63 -1.92 11.55
C GLY A 60 14.22 -2.45 11.35
N ASP A 61 13.54 -2.74 12.43
CA ASP A 61 12.17 -3.26 12.43
C ASP A 61 11.17 -2.28 11.84
N ASN A 62 9.98 -2.77 11.49
CA ASN A 62 8.91 -2.02 10.83
C ASN A 62 9.33 -1.43 9.48
N PRO A 63 9.78 -2.28 8.53
CA PRO A 63 10.31 -1.79 7.24
C PRO A 63 9.23 -1.22 6.32
N LEU A 64 7.99 -1.62 6.51
CA LEU A 64 6.90 -1.23 5.62
C LEU A 64 5.54 -1.28 6.31
N MET A 65 4.57 -0.62 5.68
CA MET A 65 3.15 -0.87 5.93
C MET A 65 2.56 -1.54 4.70
N HIS A 66 1.74 -2.54 4.93
CA HIS A 66 1.02 -3.23 3.86
C HIS A 66 -0.47 -3.09 4.11
N PHE A 67 -1.14 -2.39 3.20
CA PHE A 67 -2.59 -2.24 3.21
C PHE A 67 -3.19 -3.06 2.08
N VAL A 68 -4.24 -3.81 2.39
CA VAL A 68 -5.03 -4.51 1.36
C VAL A 68 -6.40 -3.86 1.33
N ILE A 69 -6.78 -3.33 0.17
CA ILE A 69 -8.04 -2.63 -0.02
C ILE A 69 -8.96 -3.53 -0.84
N SER A 70 -10.06 -3.96 -0.24
CA SER A 70 -11.07 -4.74 -0.93
C SER A 70 -12.23 -3.82 -1.32
N TYR A 71 -12.46 -3.71 -2.63
CA TYR A 71 -13.57 -2.93 -3.16
C TYR A 71 -14.83 -3.78 -3.15
N ASP A 72 -15.99 -3.14 -3.04
CA ASP A 72 -17.26 -3.85 -3.08
C ASP A 72 -17.63 -4.28 -4.51
N ASN A 73 -18.73 -5.02 -4.64
CA ASN A 73 -19.18 -5.57 -5.91
C ASN A 73 -19.71 -4.53 -6.90
N THR A 74 -19.79 -3.25 -6.51
CA THR A 74 -20.17 -2.16 -7.42
C THR A 74 -18.97 -1.67 -8.23
N VAL A 75 -17.74 -2.03 -7.84
CA VAL A 75 -16.54 -1.75 -8.62
C VAL A 75 -16.32 -2.91 -9.57
N THR A 76 -16.72 -2.72 -10.84
CA THR A 76 -16.81 -3.80 -11.82
C THR A 76 -15.80 -3.69 -12.94
N ASP A 77 -15.01 -2.62 -12.99
CA ASP A 77 -14.00 -2.42 -14.02
C ASP A 77 -12.66 -2.00 -13.42
N ARG A 78 -11.59 -2.36 -14.13
CA ARG A 78 -10.21 -2.10 -13.72
C ARG A 78 -9.90 -0.61 -13.58
N GLU A 79 -10.43 0.20 -14.49
CA GLU A 79 -10.16 1.64 -14.52
C GLU A 79 -10.68 2.32 -13.25
N THR A 80 -11.89 1.96 -12.82
CA THR A 80 -12.45 2.48 -11.57
C THR A 80 -11.64 2.05 -10.37
N ALA A 81 -11.27 0.77 -10.28
CA ALA A 81 -10.43 0.26 -9.20
C ALA A 81 -9.07 0.96 -9.17
N SER A 82 -8.46 1.16 -10.33
CA SER A 82 -7.19 1.86 -10.47
C SER A 82 -7.28 3.31 -10.01
N LEU A 83 -8.29 4.05 -10.46
CA LEU A 83 -8.48 5.44 -10.07
C LEU A 83 -8.72 5.60 -8.57
N MET A 84 -9.55 4.74 -8.00
CA MET A 84 -9.80 4.75 -6.55
C MET A 84 -8.53 4.47 -5.76
N THR A 85 -7.74 3.50 -6.20
CA THR A 85 -6.47 3.15 -5.53
C THR A 85 -5.48 4.30 -5.61
N GLU A 86 -5.38 4.95 -6.77
CA GLU A 86 -4.53 6.13 -6.94
C GLU A 86 -4.93 7.25 -5.98
N GLN A 87 -6.22 7.55 -5.90
CA GLN A 87 -6.73 8.58 -4.99
C GLN A 87 -6.52 8.24 -3.51
N ILE A 88 -6.66 6.97 -3.14
CA ILE A 88 -6.37 6.53 -1.77
C ILE A 88 -4.87 6.66 -1.48
N ALA A 89 -4.01 6.29 -2.44
CA ALA A 89 -2.56 6.39 -2.30
C ALA A 89 -2.09 7.83 -2.10
N GLU A 90 -2.78 8.81 -2.62
CA GLU A 90 -2.47 10.24 -2.44
C GLU A 90 -2.44 10.66 -0.98
N ASN A 91 -3.10 9.92 -0.09
CA ASN A 91 -3.02 10.16 1.35
C ASN A 91 -1.57 10.09 1.87
N PHE A 92 -0.71 9.33 1.22
CA PHE A 92 0.66 9.08 1.67
C PHE A 92 1.74 9.54 0.71
N ALA A 93 1.43 9.73 -0.57
CA ALA A 93 2.42 9.83 -1.64
C ALA A 93 3.37 11.04 -1.50
N ASP A 94 2.93 12.11 -0.83
CA ASP A 94 3.76 13.30 -0.61
C ASP A 94 4.85 13.09 0.44
N GLU A 95 4.77 12.01 1.23
CA GLU A 95 5.67 11.78 2.36
C GLU A 95 6.35 10.42 2.34
N TYR A 96 5.76 9.42 1.67
CA TYR A 96 6.24 8.04 1.69
C TYR A 96 6.29 7.45 0.29
N GLN A 97 7.29 6.61 0.05
CA GLN A 97 7.35 5.82 -1.18
C GLN A 97 6.31 4.71 -1.14
N LEU A 98 5.61 4.51 -2.25
CA LEU A 98 4.58 3.48 -2.37
C LEU A 98 4.78 2.63 -3.61
N LEU A 99 4.49 1.35 -3.48
CA LEU A 99 4.21 0.46 -4.61
C LEU A 99 2.76 0.01 -4.48
N THR A 100 1.95 0.21 -5.51
CA THR A 100 0.57 -0.28 -5.53
C THR A 100 0.38 -1.31 -6.62
N GLY A 101 -0.48 -2.29 -6.35
CA GLY A 101 -0.85 -3.30 -7.33
C GLY A 101 -2.33 -3.61 -7.24
N ILE A 102 -2.98 -3.75 -8.39
CA ILE A 102 -4.39 -4.15 -8.50
C ILE A 102 -4.43 -5.64 -8.83
N HIS A 103 -5.15 -6.41 -8.04
CA HIS A 103 -5.42 -7.81 -8.28
C HIS A 103 -6.88 -7.99 -8.68
N GLU A 104 -7.11 -8.79 -9.70
CA GLU A 104 -8.44 -9.13 -10.18
C GLU A 104 -8.73 -10.57 -9.79
N GLU A 105 -9.52 -10.73 -8.72
CA GLU A 105 -9.89 -12.03 -8.18
C GLU A 105 -11.32 -11.96 -7.68
N ASN A 106 -12.14 -12.92 -8.08
CA ASN A 106 -13.50 -13.01 -7.58
C ASN A 106 -13.52 -13.73 -6.24
N GLN A 107 -13.45 -12.96 -5.16
CA GLN A 107 -13.46 -13.49 -3.79
C GLN A 107 -14.54 -12.79 -2.96
N GLY A 108 -15.53 -13.56 -2.50
CA GLY A 108 -16.51 -13.06 -1.54
C GLY A 108 -17.30 -11.83 -1.99
N GLY A 109 -17.58 -11.71 -3.30
CA GLY A 109 -18.32 -10.58 -3.87
C GLY A 109 -17.44 -9.38 -4.23
N SER A 110 -16.12 -9.48 -4.05
CA SER A 110 -15.16 -8.47 -4.48
C SER A 110 -14.43 -8.95 -5.72
N LEU A 111 -14.49 -8.18 -6.81
CA LEU A 111 -13.74 -8.46 -8.05
C LEU A 111 -12.32 -7.92 -8.00
N TYR A 112 -12.14 -6.80 -7.35
CA TYR A 112 -10.84 -6.11 -7.30
C TYR A 112 -10.41 -5.88 -5.87
N HIS A 113 -9.15 -6.13 -5.63
CA HIS A 113 -8.49 -5.66 -4.43
C HIS A 113 -7.14 -5.06 -4.80
N ALA A 114 -6.72 -4.09 -4.00
CA ALA A 114 -5.46 -3.41 -4.20
C ALA A 114 -4.52 -3.68 -3.04
N HIS A 115 -3.25 -3.80 -3.34
CA HIS A 115 -2.19 -3.83 -2.35
C HIS A 115 -1.44 -2.51 -2.39
N ILE A 116 -1.19 -1.92 -1.24
CA ILE A 116 -0.33 -0.76 -1.09
C ILE A 116 0.81 -1.17 -0.17
N ILE A 117 2.03 -1.18 -0.70
CA ILE A 117 3.25 -1.37 0.07
C ILE A 117 3.87 0.02 0.25
N MET A 118 3.94 0.47 1.50
CA MET A 118 4.48 1.77 1.85
C MET A 118 5.78 1.61 2.61
N ASN A 119 6.83 2.31 2.15
CA ASN A 119 8.04 2.44 2.94
C ASN A 119 7.68 3.17 4.25
N SER A 120 7.99 2.57 5.39
CA SER A 120 7.68 3.18 6.69
C SER A 120 8.47 4.44 6.98
N VAL A 121 9.52 4.73 6.21
CA VAL A 121 10.38 5.88 6.43
C VAL A 121 9.92 7.05 5.56
N ASN A 122 9.56 8.16 6.19
CA ASN A 122 9.25 9.40 5.51
C ASN A 122 10.49 9.90 4.77
N TYR A 123 10.39 10.09 3.45
CA TYR A 123 11.54 10.45 2.62
C TYR A 123 11.97 11.92 2.79
N HIS A 124 11.18 12.74 3.46
CA HIS A 124 11.56 14.13 3.77
C HIS A 124 12.37 14.25 5.06
N ASN A 125 11.96 13.55 6.11
CA ASN A 125 12.49 13.77 7.45
C ASN A 125 13.01 12.49 8.15
N GLY A 126 12.84 11.33 7.54
CA GLY A 126 13.30 10.06 8.08
C GLY A 126 12.47 9.50 9.24
N LYS A 127 11.37 10.14 9.61
CA LYS A 127 10.51 9.63 10.68
C LYS A 127 9.77 8.39 10.24
N LEU A 128 9.60 7.46 11.16
CA LEU A 128 8.82 6.25 10.92
C LEU A 128 7.32 6.58 11.00
N TYR A 129 6.56 5.96 10.10
CA TYR A 129 5.11 6.07 10.10
C TYR A 129 4.53 5.51 11.39
N ASN A 130 3.62 6.26 11.99
CA ASN A 130 2.86 5.84 13.15
C ASN A 130 1.54 5.22 12.71
N SER A 131 1.40 3.90 12.88
CA SER A 131 0.20 3.14 12.51
C SER A 131 -0.83 3.06 13.64
N SER A 132 -0.96 4.13 14.43
CA SER A 132 -1.97 4.18 15.49
C SER A 132 -3.39 4.07 14.90
N PRO A 133 -4.38 3.65 15.70
CA PRO A 133 -5.77 3.62 15.24
C PRO A 133 -6.25 4.97 14.70
N GLU A 134 -5.77 6.08 15.28
CA GLU A 134 -6.10 7.44 14.84
C GLU A 134 -5.56 7.74 13.43
N GLU A 135 -4.33 7.33 13.15
CA GLU A 135 -3.74 7.51 11.82
C GLU A 135 -4.43 6.64 10.78
N ILE A 136 -4.78 5.41 11.14
CA ILE A 136 -5.52 4.52 10.23
C ILE A 136 -6.95 5.03 10.02
N ALA A 137 -7.55 5.65 11.03
CA ALA A 137 -8.86 6.29 10.88
C ALA A 137 -8.82 7.45 9.87
N LYS A 138 -7.73 8.22 9.82
CA LYS A 138 -7.54 9.24 8.78
C LYS A 138 -7.50 8.65 7.39
N LEU A 139 -6.80 7.53 7.22
CA LEU A 139 -6.78 6.79 5.95
C LEU A 139 -8.17 6.31 5.57
N ARG A 140 -8.91 5.74 6.52
CA ARG A 140 -10.29 5.29 6.31
C ARG A 140 -11.18 6.43 5.83
N ASP A 141 -11.11 7.57 6.51
CA ASP A 141 -11.95 8.72 6.19
C ASP A 141 -11.60 9.31 4.82
N HIS A 142 -10.31 9.38 4.49
CA HIS A 142 -9.86 9.78 3.17
C HIS A 142 -10.37 8.80 2.09
N ALA A 143 -10.26 7.49 2.33
CA ALA A 143 -10.74 6.49 1.39
C ALA A 143 -12.26 6.59 1.18
N ALA A 144 -13.02 6.81 2.26
CA ALA A 144 -14.47 7.01 2.16
C ALA A 144 -14.80 8.25 1.31
N ASP A 145 -14.07 9.33 1.53
CA ASP A 145 -14.27 10.59 0.80
C ASP A 145 -14.00 10.43 -0.70
N VAL A 146 -12.84 9.88 -1.07
CA VAL A 146 -12.45 9.79 -2.48
C VAL A 146 -13.22 8.72 -3.26
N THR A 147 -13.71 7.68 -2.59
CA THR A 147 -14.48 6.61 -3.26
C THR A 147 -15.99 6.87 -3.24
N GLY A 148 -16.46 7.78 -2.41
CA GLY A 148 -17.89 7.99 -2.20
C GLY A 148 -18.59 6.79 -1.56
N ARG A 149 -17.85 5.91 -0.88
CA ARG A 149 -18.35 4.70 -0.26
C ARG A 149 -18.01 4.67 1.22
N THR A 150 -18.84 4.00 2.02
CA THR A 150 -18.43 3.73 3.41
C THR A 150 -17.15 2.89 3.41
N CYS A 151 -16.27 3.18 4.34
CA CYS A 151 -15.01 2.47 4.50
C CYS A 151 -14.84 2.04 5.94
N ARG A 152 -14.33 0.84 6.15
CA ARG A 152 -13.91 0.36 7.46
C ARG A 152 -12.51 -0.22 7.36
N PHE A 153 -11.83 -0.32 8.49
CA PHE A 153 -10.53 -0.96 8.55
C PHE A 153 -10.47 -1.97 9.69
N TYR A 154 -9.52 -2.88 9.57
CA TYR A 154 -9.17 -3.77 10.67
C TYR A 154 -7.69 -4.14 10.59
N PHE A 155 -7.12 -4.47 11.74
CA PHE A 155 -5.75 -4.98 11.81
C PHE A 155 -5.79 -6.51 11.76
N GLU A 156 -4.90 -7.07 10.93
CA GLU A 156 -4.74 -8.51 10.84
C GLU A 156 -3.78 -9.01 11.92
#